data_24f3f387131f5afe73893c957b7f5b09
#
_entry.id   24f3f387131f5afe73893c957b7f5b09
#
_cell.length_a   1.000
_cell.length_b   1.000
_cell.length_c   1.000
_cell.angle_alpha   90.00
_cell.angle_beta   90.00
_cell.angle_gamma   90.00
#
_symmetry.space_group_name_H-M   'P 1'
#
loop_
_entity.id
_entity.type
_entity.pdbx_description
1 polymer ?
#
loop_
_entity_poly.entity_id
_entity_poly.type
_entity_poly.pdbx_seq_one_letter_code
_entity_poly.pdbx_strand_id
1 'polypeptide(L)'
;NQYKDSYNFLRKLDGLEEVHTNYSSRFLLSLVNSGKFNEAFNYAKKLEKKNLSNFESNLIIGVYHLKNQNYDLSLKYFLRIKNKKSKFVINSFISSSLYNWVNFINLEFNDAKNKIDSIDSKFENLKHRIFSCTKILLIT
;
A
#
# COMPACT_ATOMS: atom_id res chain seq x y z
N ASN A 1 18.34 -5.10 18.12
CA ASN A 1 16.98 -4.99 17.54
C ASN A 1 17.04 -5.46 16.08
N GLN A 2 16.47 -6.64 15.80
CA GLN A 2 16.57 -7.34 14.51
C GLN A 2 16.26 -6.44 13.29
N TYR A 3 15.31 -5.52 13.40
CA TYR A 3 14.95 -4.63 12.29
C TYR A 3 16.04 -3.58 12.00
N LYS A 4 16.69 -3.06 13.03
CA LYS A 4 17.80 -2.10 12.89
C LYS A 4 19.02 -2.77 12.24
N ASP A 5 19.30 -3.99 12.64
CA ASP A 5 20.42 -4.77 12.10
C ASP A 5 20.15 -5.16 10.63
N SER A 6 18.92 -5.59 10.33
CA SER A 6 18.48 -5.85 8.96
C SER A 6 18.59 -4.61 8.06
N TYR A 7 18.16 -3.44 8.56
CA TYR A 7 18.30 -2.17 7.84
C TYR A 7 19.77 -1.84 7.55
N ASN A 8 20.63 -1.92 8.57
CA ASN A 8 22.06 -1.62 8.41
C ASN A 8 22.76 -2.56 7.43
N PHE A 9 22.37 -3.82 7.41
CA PHE A 9 22.88 -4.80 6.44
C PHE A 9 22.42 -4.49 5.02
N LEU A 10 21.12 -4.32 4.82
CA LEU A 10 20.53 -4.07 3.51
C LEU A 10 20.98 -2.74 2.90
N ARG A 11 21.22 -1.71 3.71
CA ARG A 11 21.73 -0.42 3.23
C ARG A 11 23.13 -0.52 2.61
N LYS A 12 23.96 -1.46 3.07
CA LYS A 12 25.30 -1.68 2.51
C LYS A 12 25.24 -2.30 1.11
N LEU A 13 24.11 -2.84 0.72
CA LEU A 13 23.87 -3.51 -0.55
C LEU A 13 23.11 -2.59 -1.54
N ASP A 14 23.24 -1.26 -1.41
CA ASP A 14 22.58 -0.29 -2.32
C ASP A 14 23.05 -0.56 -3.76
N GLY A 15 22.09 -0.55 -4.70
CA GLY A 15 22.32 -0.90 -6.10
C GLY A 15 21.90 -2.31 -6.49
N LEU A 16 21.61 -3.21 -5.55
CA LEU A 16 21.11 -4.55 -5.86
C LEU A 16 19.66 -4.58 -6.37
N GLU A 17 18.95 -3.46 -6.34
CA GLU A 17 17.55 -3.38 -6.81
C GLU A 17 17.38 -3.77 -8.28
N GLU A 18 18.42 -3.65 -9.10
CA GLU A 18 18.39 -3.99 -10.54
C GLU A 18 18.65 -5.48 -10.79
N VAL A 19 19.37 -6.13 -9.89
CA VAL A 19 19.82 -7.52 -10.06
C VAL A 19 19.00 -8.51 -9.24
N HIS A 20 18.45 -8.08 -8.10
CA HIS A 20 17.76 -8.95 -7.15
C HIS A 20 16.32 -8.53 -6.93
N THR A 21 15.38 -9.29 -7.49
CA THR A 21 13.93 -8.98 -7.49
C THR A 21 13.33 -8.77 -6.09
N ASN A 22 13.84 -9.46 -5.08
CA ASN A 22 13.32 -9.38 -3.70
C ASN A 22 14.05 -8.36 -2.82
N TYR A 23 15.16 -7.78 -3.29
CA TYR A 23 15.91 -6.83 -2.48
C TYR A 23 15.08 -5.59 -2.15
N SER A 24 14.46 -4.98 -3.14
CA SER A 24 13.66 -3.77 -2.98
C SER A 24 12.52 -3.95 -1.98
N SER A 25 11.80 -5.07 -2.04
CA SER A 25 10.70 -5.38 -1.10
C SER A 25 11.21 -5.52 0.33
N ARG A 26 12.33 -6.23 0.53
CA ARG A 26 12.93 -6.42 1.85
C ARG A 26 13.49 -5.12 2.42
N PHE A 27 14.12 -4.30 1.59
CA PHE A 27 14.65 -3.01 2.02
C PHE A 27 13.53 -2.04 2.42
N LEU A 28 12.46 -1.94 1.61
CA LEU A 28 11.27 -1.16 1.96
C LEU A 28 10.66 -1.62 3.29
N LEU A 29 10.52 -2.92 3.49
CA LEU A 29 10.00 -3.49 4.73
C LEU A 29 10.89 -3.14 5.94
N SER A 30 12.23 -3.20 5.78
CA SER A 30 13.16 -2.84 6.86
C SER A 30 13.08 -1.36 7.23
N LEU A 31 12.89 -0.47 6.25
CA LEU A 31 12.68 0.96 6.46
C LEU A 31 11.39 1.23 7.24
N VAL A 32 10.29 0.61 6.83
CA VAL A 32 8.97 0.75 7.50
C VAL A 32 9.03 0.23 8.93
N ASN A 33 9.59 -0.95 9.16
CA ASN A 33 9.72 -1.55 10.50
C ASN A 33 10.68 -0.79 11.42
N SER A 34 11.57 0.02 10.84
CA SER A 34 12.46 0.93 11.57
C SER A 34 11.85 2.32 11.79
N GLY A 35 10.60 2.55 11.39
CA GLY A 35 9.92 3.85 11.50
C GLY A 35 10.42 4.91 10.51
N LYS A 36 11.22 4.54 9.50
CA LYS A 36 11.85 5.43 8.53
C LYS A 36 10.95 5.68 7.31
N PHE A 37 9.74 6.15 7.54
CA PHE A 37 8.71 6.27 6.49
C PHE A 37 9.09 7.24 5.37
N ASN A 38 9.76 8.34 5.66
CA ASN A 38 10.22 9.30 4.63
C ASN A 38 11.32 8.68 3.76
N GLU A 39 12.25 7.93 4.36
CA GLU A 39 13.27 7.20 3.59
C GLU A 39 12.63 6.12 2.71
N ALA A 40 11.62 5.40 3.23
CA ALA A 40 10.87 4.41 2.47
C ALA A 40 10.15 5.03 1.27
N PHE A 41 9.51 6.19 1.45
CA PHE A 41 8.88 6.94 0.37
C PHE A 41 9.90 7.37 -0.70
N ASN A 42 11.02 7.96 -0.29
CA ASN A 42 12.07 8.41 -1.22
C ASN A 42 12.66 7.23 -2.01
N TYR A 43 12.90 6.10 -1.35
CA TYR A 43 13.37 4.89 -2.02
C TYR A 43 12.32 4.32 -2.99
N ALA A 44 11.04 4.29 -2.60
CA ALA A 44 9.96 3.87 -3.49
C ALA A 44 9.87 4.77 -4.73
N LYS A 45 10.07 6.08 -4.58
CA LYS A 45 10.15 7.04 -5.72
C LYS A 45 11.40 6.82 -6.59
N LYS A 46 12.55 6.43 -6.00
CA LYS A 46 13.75 6.01 -6.76
C LYS A 46 13.44 4.80 -7.64
N LEU A 47 12.76 3.79 -7.09
CA LEU A 47 12.33 2.61 -7.84
C LEU A 47 11.38 2.97 -8.99
N GLU A 48 10.44 3.89 -8.75
CA GLU A 48 9.51 4.35 -9.81
C GLU A 48 10.28 4.99 -10.98
N LYS A 49 11.25 5.87 -10.69
CA LYS A 49 12.09 6.52 -11.72
C LYS A 49 12.91 5.51 -12.55
N LYS A 50 13.29 4.40 -11.94
CA LYS A 50 14.04 3.31 -12.60
C LYS A 50 13.13 2.27 -13.29
N ASN A 51 11.81 2.45 -13.28
CA ASN A 51 10.81 1.47 -13.75
C ASN A 51 10.85 0.12 -13.00
N LEU A 52 11.35 0.10 -11.78
CA LEU A 52 11.46 -1.07 -10.90
C LEU A 52 10.34 -1.13 -9.85
N SER A 53 9.22 -0.45 -10.09
CA SER A 53 8.10 -0.39 -9.16
C SER A 53 7.50 -1.78 -8.90
N ASN A 54 7.40 -2.15 -7.63
CA ASN A 54 6.78 -3.37 -7.14
C ASN A 54 5.50 -3.05 -6.33
N PHE A 55 4.89 -4.08 -5.76
CA PHE A 55 3.68 -3.92 -4.92
C PHE A 55 3.97 -3.00 -3.73
N GLU A 56 5.04 -3.25 -2.98
CA GLU A 56 5.40 -2.54 -1.76
C GLU A 56 5.73 -1.07 -2.04
N SER A 57 6.46 -0.77 -3.12
CA SER A 57 6.78 0.61 -3.48
C SER A 57 5.53 1.43 -3.81
N ASN A 58 4.61 0.88 -4.62
CA ASN A 58 3.35 1.55 -4.93
C ASN A 58 2.45 1.69 -3.69
N LEU A 59 2.42 0.68 -2.82
CA LEU A 59 1.69 0.73 -1.55
C LEU A 59 2.19 1.88 -0.66
N ILE A 60 3.51 1.99 -0.47
CA ILE A 60 4.12 3.02 0.35
C ILE A 60 3.84 4.41 -0.21
N ILE A 61 3.97 4.60 -1.52
CA ILE A 61 3.68 5.89 -2.16
C ILE A 61 2.19 6.24 -2.01
N GLY A 62 1.30 5.27 -2.23
CA GLY A 62 -0.14 5.48 -2.06
C GLY A 62 -0.52 5.87 -0.64
N VAL A 63 0.02 5.18 0.37
CA VAL A 63 -0.22 5.49 1.79
C VAL A 63 0.38 6.84 2.18
N TYR A 64 1.55 7.20 1.66
CA TYR A 64 2.16 8.52 1.89
C TYR A 64 1.25 9.64 1.38
N HIS A 65 0.71 9.52 0.17
CA HIS A 65 -0.23 10.48 -0.37
C HIS A 65 -1.55 10.53 0.39
N LEU A 66 -2.06 9.36 0.84
CA LEU A 66 -3.25 9.29 1.69
C LEU A 66 -3.06 10.06 3.00
N LYS A 67 -1.93 9.85 3.69
CA LYS A 67 -1.58 10.58 4.92
C LYS A 67 -1.53 12.10 4.70
N ASN A 68 -1.08 12.53 3.55
CA ASN A 68 -0.99 13.95 3.19
C ASN A 68 -2.27 14.48 2.50
N GLN A 69 -3.39 13.74 2.57
CA GLN A 69 -4.70 14.11 2.01
C GLN A 69 -4.69 14.33 0.48
N ASN A 70 -3.68 13.83 -0.22
CA ASN A 70 -3.60 13.85 -1.68
C ASN A 70 -4.33 12.63 -2.26
N TYR A 71 -5.65 12.63 -2.17
CA TYR A 71 -6.50 11.47 -2.46
C TYR A 71 -6.38 10.99 -3.91
N ASP A 72 -6.33 11.89 -4.89
CA ASP A 72 -6.20 11.52 -6.31
C ASP A 72 -4.89 10.78 -6.60
N LEU A 73 -3.78 11.25 -6.04
CA LEU A 73 -2.50 10.55 -6.17
C LEU A 73 -2.53 9.21 -5.43
N SER A 74 -3.10 9.17 -4.25
CA SER A 74 -3.27 7.93 -3.50
C SER A 74 -4.05 6.89 -4.30
N LEU A 75 -5.21 7.27 -4.86
CA LEU A 75 -6.04 6.42 -5.73
C LEU A 75 -5.27 5.89 -6.93
N LYS A 76 -4.49 6.76 -7.60
CA LYS A 76 -3.64 6.36 -8.74
C LYS A 76 -2.69 5.21 -8.39
N TYR A 77 -2.03 5.27 -7.24
CA TYR A 77 -1.09 4.23 -6.82
C TYR A 77 -1.81 2.96 -6.36
N PHE A 78 -2.93 3.08 -5.64
CA PHE A 78 -3.72 1.91 -5.26
C PHE A 78 -4.37 1.22 -6.46
N LEU A 79 -4.78 1.97 -7.47
CA LEU A 79 -5.27 1.40 -8.72
C LEU A 79 -4.17 0.63 -9.48
N ARG A 80 -2.93 1.14 -9.48
CA ARG A 80 -1.80 0.43 -10.10
C ARG A 80 -1.57 -0.95 -9.47
N ILE A 81 -1.64 -1.06 -8.13
CA ILE A 81 -1.46 -2.36 -7.45
C ILE A 81 -2.70 -3.25 -7.59
N LYS A 82 -3.91 -2.68 -7.61
CA LYS A 82 -5.16 -3.43 -7.84
C LYS A 82 -5.19 -4.07 -9.21
N ASN A 83 -4.74 -3.38 -10.24
CA ASN A 83 -4.77 -3.85 -11.64
C ASN A 83 -3.65 -4.86 -11.95
N LYS A 84 -2.61 -4.95 -11.13
CA LYS A 84 -1.59 -5.99 -11.28
C LYS A 84 -2.11 -7.30 -10.71
N LYS A 85 -2.18 -8.35 -11.55
CA LYS A 85 -2.47 -9.70 -11.07
C LYS A 85 -1.41 -10.11 -10.06
N SER A 86 -1.77 -10.21 -8.79
CA SER A 86 -0.89 -10.71 -7.76
C SER A 86 -1.09 -12.21 -7.57
N LYS A 87 0.02 -12.95 -7.41
CA LYS A 87 -0.02 -14.36 -6.99
C LYS A 87 -0.52 -14.51 -5.55
N PHE A 88 -0.42 -13.46 -4.76
CA PHE A 88 -0.81 -13.46 -3.34
C PHE A 88 -2.18 -12.83 -3.16
N VAL A 89 -3.12 -13.63 -2.66
CA VAL A 89 -4.49 -13.22 -2.36
C VAL A 89 -4.53 -12.00 -1.42
N ILE A 90 -3.64 -11.95 -0.43
CA ILE A 90 -3.55 -10.85 0.52
C ILE A 90 -3.22 -9.51 -0.15
N ASN A 91 -2.38 -9.49 -1.18
CA ASN A 91 -2.06 -8.26 -1.91
C ASN A 91 -3.28 -7.72 -2.65
N SER A 92 -4.06 -8.59 -3.26
CA SER A 92 -5.31 -8.21 -3.94
C SER A 92 -6.33 -7.66 -2.96
N PHE A 93 -6.41 -8.26 -1.77
CA PHE A 93 -7.28 -7.79 -0.70
C PHE A 93 -6.85 -6.40 -0.20
N ILE A 94 -5.57 -6.21 0.14
CA ILE A 94 -5.04 -4.94 0.64
C ILE A 94 -5.27 -3.83 -0.40
N SER A 95 -4.94 -4.07 -1.68
CA SER A 95 -5.09 -3.07 -2.73
C SER A 95 -6.54 -2.65 -2.96
N SER A 96 -7.46 -3.62 -2.97
CA SER A 96 -8.90 -3.35 -3.14
C SER A 96 -9.47 -2.60 -1.94
N SER A 97 -9.06 -2.98 -0.73
CA SER A 97 -9.53 -2.32 0.50
C SER A 97 -9.07 -0.87 0.59
N LEU A 98 -7.79 -0.61 0.33
CA LEU A 98 -7.24 0.75 0.35
C LEU A 98 -7.83 1.62 -0.77
N TYR A 99 -7.98 1.08 -1.98
CA TYR A 99 -8.62 1.77 -3.08
C TYR A 99 -10.06 2.18 -2.72
N ASN A 100 -10.83 1.26 -2.15
CA ASN A 100 -12.20 1.54 -1.75
C ASN A 100 -12.27 2.54 -0.59
N TRP A 101 -11.33 2.46 0.35
CA TRP A 101 -11.25 3.40 1.48
C TRP A 101 -11.02 4.84 1.03
N VAL A 102 -10.08 5.08 0.11
CA VAL A 102 -9.83 6.42 -0.41
C VAL A 102 -11.02 6.95 -1.21
N ASN A 103 -11.66 6.09 -2.00
CA ASN A 103 -12.90 6.45 -2.68
C ASN A 103 -14.02 6.80 -1.71
N PHE A 104 -14.09 6.10 -0.56
CA PHE A 104 -15.08 6.38 0.48
C PHE A 104 -14.95 7.79 1.06
N ILE A 105 -13.73 8.26 1.26
CA ILE A 105 -13.46 9.61 1.80
C ILE A 105 -13.97 10.70 0.83
N ASN A 106 -14.00 10.41 -0.47
CA ASN A 106 -14.35 11.36 -1.52
C ASN A 106 -15.79 11.24 -2.04
N LEU A 107 -16.56 10.26 -1.58
CA LEU A 107 -17.89 9.95 -2.13
C LEU A 107 -19.00 10.08 -1.10
N GLU A 108 -20.20 10.35 -1.58
CA GLU A 108 -21.41 10.19 -0.75
C GLU A 108 -21.57 8.74 -0.31
N PHE A 109 -22.17 8.57 0.89
CA PHE A 109 -22.26 7.28 1.58
C PHE A 109 -22.80 6.11 0.72
N ASN A 110 -23.79 6.36 -0.13
CA ASN A 110 -24.42 5.33 -0.97
C ASN A 110 -23.44 4.77 -2.03
N ASP A 111 -22.65 5.63 -2.66
CA ASP A 111 -21.67 5.21 -3.66
C ASP A 111 -20.49 4.46 -3.03
N ALA A 112 -20.13 4.85 -1.82
CA ALA A 112 -19.12 4.16 -1.05
C ALA A 112 -19.56 2.73 -0.65
N LYS A 113 -20.81 2.55 -0.23
CA LYS A 113 -21.39 1.25 0.09
C LYS A 113 -21.36 0.31 -1.12
N ASN A 114 -21.83 0.78 -2.28
CA ASN A 114 -21.82 -0.02 -3.51
C ASN A 114 -20.41 -0.48 -3.89
N LYS A 115 -19.40 0.34 -3.66
CA LYS A 115 -17.99 -0.03 -3.93
C LYS A 115 -17.43 -1.04 -2.94
N ILE A 116 -17.85 -1.00 -1.67
CA ILE A 116 -17.47 -2.03 -0.68
C ILE A 116 -18.12 -3.37 -1.05
N ASP A 117 -19.39 -3.34 -1.46
CA ASP A 117 -20.12 -4.54 -1.88
C ASP A 117 -19.52 -5.18 -3.15
N SER A 118 -18.80 -4.42 -3.97
CA SER A 118 -18.06 -4.94 -5.14
C SER A 118 -16.76 -5.67 -4.82
N ILE A 119 -16.33 -5.73 -3.54
CA ILE A 119 -15.17 -6.54 -3.13
C ILE A 119 -15.51 -8.01 -3.33
N ASP A 120 -14.61 -8.74 -3.98
CA ASP A 120 -14.74 -10.16 -4.31
C ASP A 120 -15.25 -11.00 -3.11
N SER A 121 -16.24 -11.85 -3.35
CA SER A 121 -16.92 -12.68 -2.35
C SER A 121 -15.99 -13.56 -1.51
N LYS A 122 -14.83 -13.94 -2.05
CA LYS A 122 -13.80 -14.68 -1.28
C LYS A 122 -13.25 -13.93 -0.06
N PHE A 123 -13.52 -12.64 0.04
CA PHE A 123 -13.12 -11.79 1.17
C PHE A 123 -14.30 -11.38 2.08
N GLU A 124 -15.44 -12.06 1.98
CA GLU A 124 -16.68 -11.68 2.66
C GLU A 124 -16.53 -11.48 4.17
N ASN A 125 -15.79 -12.38 4.84
CA ASN A 125 -15.50 -12.27 6.27
C ASN A 125 -14.66 -11.02 6.64
N LEU A 126 -13.88 -10.49 5.70
CA LEU A 126 -13.07 -9.30 5.86
C LEU A 126 -13.83 -8.01 5.48
N LYS A 127 -14.83 -8.11 4.60
CA LYS A 127 -15.77 -7.01 4.29
C LYS A 127 -16.44 -6.49 5.55
N HIS A 128 -16.98 -7.37 6.38
CA HIS A 128 -17.65 -6.99 7.63
C HIS A 128 -16.72 -6.22 8.58
N ARG A 129 -15.45 -6.58 8.66
CA ARG A 129 -14.48 -5.86 9.50
C ARG A 129 -14.16 -4.48 8.97
N ILE A 130 -14.00 -4.33 7.66
CA ILE A 130 -13.75 -3.03 7.01
C ILE A 130 -14.98 -2.13 7.18
N PHE A 131 -16.18 -2.68 6.97
CA PHE A 131 -17.43 -1.94 7.11
C PHE A 131 -17.65 -1.47 8.57
N SER A 132 -17.34 -2.30 9.55
CA SER A 132 -17.41 -1.92 10.96
C SER A 132 -16.42 -0.81 11.33
N CYS A 133 -15.17 -0.89 10.84
CA CYS A 133 -14.16 0.14 11.06
C CYS A 133 -14.53 1.47 10.40
N THR A 134 -15.08 1.44 9.19
CA THR A 134 -15.53 2.67 8.50
C THR A 134 -16.75 3.30 9.16
N LYS A 135 -17.67 2.50 9.70
CA LYS A 135 -18.84 2.99 10.41
C LYS A 135 -18.46 3.72 11.71
N ILE A 136 -17.44 3.24 12.41
CA ILE A 136 -16.91 3.88 13.62
C ILE A 136 -16.26 5.23 13.30
N LEU A 137 -15.52 5.34 12.20
CA LEU A 137 -14.86 6.58 11.76
C LEU A 137 -15.80 7.67 11.26
N LEU A 138 -17.05 7.32 10.92
CA LEU A 138 -18.08 8.28 10.49
C LEU A 138 -18.94 8.80 11.63
N ILE A 139 -18.86 8.22 12.83
CA ILE A 139 -19.66 8.60 14.01
C ILE A 139 -18.81 9.47 14.98
N THR A 140 -17.52 9.59 14.75
CA THR A 140 -16.59 10.47 15.46
C THR A 140 -16.25 11.70 14.66
#